data_7cef0839b05b89a5decc2d7bfecccb04
#
_entry.id   7cef0839b05b89a5decc2d7bfecccb04
#
_cell.length_a   1.000
_cell.length_b   1.000
_cell.length_c   1.000
_cell.angle_alpha   90.00
_cell.angle_beta   90.00
_cell.angle_gamma   90.00
#
_symmetry.space_group_name_H-M   'P 1'
#
loop_
_entity.id
_entity.type
_entity.pdbx_description
1 polymer ?
#
loop_
_entity_poly.entity_id
_entity_poly.type
_entity_poly.pdbx_seq_one_letter_code
_entity_poly.pdbx_strand_id
1 'polypeptide(L)'
;LQKSEVRRIAEEQHLPCAHRKDSQGICFLGKINYRQFLTRLLGEKEGEAVDIETGKRVGLHKGFWLYTLGQRKGLGFGGGPWYVVKKDVEQNILYVAHGYETSLQYGQRFLLEDFHVLTANPFDELGEYDIRFKIRHTELPIAGKLLHTTDGWAVESSEPLQGIAPGQFGVVYDAEGQRCIGSGEIRL
;
A
#
# COMPACT_ATOMS: atom_id res chain seq x y z
N LEU A 1 -0.47 -20.79 7.40
CA LEU A 1 -1.34 -21.35 8.46
C LEU A 1 -2.53 -20.44 8.71
N GLN A 2 -3.70 -21.02 8.90
CA GLN A 2 -4.88 -20.31 9.36
C GLN A 2 -4.71 -19.89 10.83
N LYS A 3 -5.28 -18.75 11.23
CA LYS A 3 -5.14 -18.22 12.60
C LYS A 3 -5.64 -19.16 13.69
N SER A 4 -6.71 -19.91 13.41
CA SER A 4 -7.20 -20.96 14.28
C SER A 4 -6.16 -22.05 14.54
N GLU A 5 -5.40 -22.42 13.52
CA GLU A 5 -4.34 -23.41 13.62
C GLU A 5 -3.13 -22.88 14.41
N VAL A 6 -2.75 -21.61 14.17
CA VAL A 6 -1.71 -20.95 14.97
C VAL A 6 -2.06 -20.92 16.45
N ARG A 7 -3.34 -20.62 16.79
CA ARG A 7 -3.81 -20.63 18.17
C ARG A 7 -3.79 -22.02 18.78
N ARG A 8 -4.26 -23.04 18.03
CA ARG A 8 -4.19 -24.44 18.48
C ARG A 8 -2.76 -24.86 18.80
N ILE A 9 -1.79 -24.55 17.92
CA ILE A 9 -0.37 -24.85 18.16
C ILE A 9 0.13 -24.11 19.41
N ALA A 10 -0.23 -22.85 19.58
CA ALA A 10 0.15 -22.06 20.75
C ALA A 10 -0.40 -22.64 22.07
N GLU A 11 -1.64 -23.15 22.05
CA GLU A 11 -2.25 -23.85 23.19
C GLU A 11 -1.54 -25.17 23.50
N GLU A 12 -1.28 -25.98 22.48
CA GLU A 12 -0.55 -27.25 22.63
C GLU A 12 0.87 -27.07 23.18
N GLN A 13 1.51 -25.94 22.82
CA GLN A 13 2.83 -25.56 23.33
C GLN A 13 2.77 -24.79 24.64
N HIS A 14 1.59 -24.67 25.26
CA HIS A 14 1.36 -23.94 26.52
C HIS A 14 1.91 -22.50 26.51
N LEU A 15 1.83 -21.81 25.36
CA LEU A 15 2.30 -20.44 25.28
C LEU A 15 1.37 -19.47 26.00
N PRO A 16 1.88 -18.58 26.86
CA PRO A 16 1.02 -17.65 27.64
C PRO A 16 0.20 -16.70 26.78
N CYS A 17 0.59 -16.50 25.51
CA CYS A 17 -0.09 -15.63 24.57
C CYS A 17 -1.19 -16.32 23.75
N ALA A 18 -1.42 -17.64 23.89
CA ALA A 18 -2.37 -18.40 23.07
C ALA A 18 -3.78 -17.78 23.04
N HIS A 19 -4.27 -17.28 24.18
CA HIS A 19 -5.60 -16.66 24.31
C HIS A 19 -5.58 -15.12 24.19
N ARG A 20 -4.44 -14.52 23.89
CA ARG A 20 -4.34 -13.06 23.78
C ARG A 20 -5.23 -12.55 22.63
N LYS A 21 -6.08 -11.56 22.93
CA LYS A 21 -6.89 -10.90 21.90
C LYS A 21 -5.99 -10.20 20.88
N ASP A 22 -6.42 -10.22 19.63
CA ASP A 22 -5.75 -9.49 18.57
C ASP A 22 -5.77 -7.99 18.83
N SER A 23 -4.66 -7.34 18.55
CA SER A 23 -4.60 -5.89 18.59
C SER A 23 -5.51 -5.31 17.51
N GLN A 24 -6.43 -4.47 17.92
CA GLN A 24 -7.33 -3.72 17.04
C GLN A 24 -6.91 -2.24 17.09
N GLY A 25 -6.35 -1.72 16.01
CA GLY A 25 -5.96 -0.32 15.93
C GLY A 25 -4.44 -0.09 15.81
N ILE A 26 -4.02 1.16 15.94
CA ILE A 26 -2.61 1.55 15.91
C ILE A 26 -1.99 1.21 17.26
N CYS A 27 -0.92 0.41 17.26
CA CYS A 27 -0.34 -0.22 18.46
C CYS A 27 -0.06 0.73 19.64
N PHE A 28 0.31 1.99 19.37
CA PHE A 28 0.65 2.97 20.42
C PHE A 28 -0.52 3.88 20.80
N LEU A 29 -1.50 4.02 19.94
CA LEU A 29 -2.58 4.99 20.08
C LEU A 29 -3.91 4.34 20.51
N GLY A 30 -3.98 2.99 20.54
CA GLY A 30 -5.19 2.27 20.89
C GLY A 30 -6.31 2.44 19.85
N LYS A 31 -7.56 2.40 20.32
CA LYS A 31 -8.73 2.64 19.47
C LYS A 31 -8.93 4.14 19.28
N ILE A 32 -8.36 4.70 18.24
CA ILE A 32 -8.61 6.10 17.87
C ILE A 32 -9.43 6.20 16.59
N ASN A 33 -10.23 7.24 16.51
CA ASN A 33 -10.80 7.65 15.22
C ASN A 33 -9.69 8.35 14.41
N TYR A 34 -9.13 7.62 13.45
CA TYR A 34 -7.98 8.09 12.64
C TYR A 34 -8.25 9.45 11.96
N ARG A 35 -9.47 9.64 11.44
CA ARG A 35 -9.85 10.90 10.81
C ARG A 35 -9.85 12.07 11.81
N GLN A 36 -10.43 11.86 13.00
CA GLN A 36 -10.43 12.89 14.05
C GLN A 36 -9.00 13.19 14.53
N PHE A 37 -8.16 12.18 14.66
CA PHE A 37 -6.77 12.35 15.03
C PHE A 37 -6.01 13.18 14.00
N LEU A 38 -6.12 12.86 12.72
CA LEU A 38 -5.49 13.63 11.64
C LEU A 38 -6.04 15.07 11.58
N THR A 39 -7.34 15.25 11.73
CA THR A 39 -7.94 16.59 11.75
C THR A 39 -7.43 17.44 12.92
N ARG A 40 -7.22 16.83 14.10
CA ARG A 40 -6.61 17.52 15.24
C ARG A 40 -5.18 17.94 15.00
N LEU A 41 -4.39 17.07 14.36
CA LEU A 41 -2.96 17.27 14.17
C LEU A 41 -2.65 18.21 13.01
N LEU A 42 -3.35 18.04 11.89
CA LEU A 42 -3.08 18.73 10.62
C LEU A 42 -4.11 19.79 10.26
N GLY A 43 -5.21 19.86 11.03
CA GLY A 43 -6.32 20.77 10.72
C GLY A 43 -7.18 20.29 9.54
N GLU A 44 -8.06 21.16 9.09
CA GLU A 44 -8.84 21.02 7.86
C GLU A 44 -8.44 22.12 6.88
N LYS A 45 -8.28 21.78 5.62
CA LYS A 45 -8.05 22.71 4.51
C LYS A 45 -8.92 22.29 3.34
N GLU A 46 -9.89 23.14 3.01
CA GLU A 46 -10.77 22.87 1.88
C GLU A 46 -9.97 22.76 0.58
N GLY A 47 -10.30 21.78 -0.25
CA GLY A 47 -9.72 21.53 -1.56
C GLY A 47 -10.74 20.89 -2.49
N GLU A 48 -10.42 20.82 -3.76
CA GLU A 48 -11.31 20.31 -4.79
C GLU A 48 -11.08 18.81 -5.05
N ALA A 49 -12.18 18.09 -5.26
CA ALA A 49 -12.15 16.76 -5.84
C ALA A 49 -12.50 16.86 -7.32
N VAL A 50 -11.61 16.38 -8.18
CA VAL A 50 -11.67 16.50 -9.63
C VAL A 50 -11.71 15.11 -10.26
N ASP A 51 -12.63 14.91 -11.18
CA ASP A 51 -12.65 13.71 -12.00
C ASP A 51 -11.44 13.73 -12.94
N ILE A 52 -10.60 12.73 -12.85
CA ILE A 52 -9.32 12.67 -13.57
C ILE A 52 -9.52 12.50 -15.08
N GLU A 53 -10.64 11.92 -15.50
CA GLU A 53 -10.92 11.68 -16.91
C GLU A 53 -11.51 12.92 -17.60
N THR A 54 -12.40 13.63 -16.91
CA THR A 54 -13.11 14.77 -17.50
C THR A 54 -12.56 16.12 -17.08
N GLY A 55 -11.70 16.17 -16.06
CA GLY A 55 -11.20 17.41 -15.46
C GLY A 55 -12.27 18.22 -14.71
N LYS A 56 -13.48 17.70 -14.54
CA LYS A 56 -14.57 18.40 -13.87
C LYS A 56 -14.51 18.23 -12.35
N ARG A 57 -14.81 19.30 -11.65
CA ARG A 57 -14.99 19.24 -10.20
C ARG A 57 -16.23 18.43 -9.83
N VAL A 58 -16.04 17.42 -8.98
CA VAL A 58 -17.12 16.55 -8.48
C VAL A 58 -17.53 16.86 -7.05
N GLY A 59 -16.69 17.59 -6.31
CA GLY A 59 -16.98 17.97 -4.94
C GLY A 59 -15.87 18.74 -4.27
N LEU A 60 -16.03 18.96 -2.96
CA LEU A 60 -15.03 19.54 -2.08
C LEU A 60 -14.63 18.55 -0.99
N HIS A 61 -13.38 18.63 -0.56
CA HIS A 61 -12.85 17.83 0.53
C HIS A 61 -12.16 18.70 1.60
N LYS A 62 -11.86 18.11 2.76
CA LYS A 62 -11.33 18.83 3.92
C LYS A 62 -9.81 18.66 4.14
N GLY A 63 -9.07 18.36 3.09
CA GLY A 63 -7.62 18.14 3.11
C GLY A 63 -7.26 16.77 2.54
N PHE A 64 -6.32 16.74 1.58
CA PHE A 64 -5.91 15.51 0.89
C PHE A 64 -5.35 14.43 1.84
N TRP A 65 -4.78 14.83 2.98
CA TRP A 65 -4.23 13.92 4.00
C TRP A 65 -5.27 13.07 4.71
N LEU A 66 -6.54 13.46 4.67
CA LEU A 66 -7.66 12.71 5.24
C LEU A 66 -8.12 11.54 4.35
N TYR A 67 -7.51 11.38 3.19
CA TYR A 67 -7.92 10.40 2.17
C TYR A 67 -6.75 9.51 1.77
N THR A 68 -7.05 8.29 1.35
CA THR A 68 -6.07 7.28 0.93
C THR A 68 -6.30 6.91 -0.55
N LEU A 69 -5.25 6.65 -1.28
CA LEU A 69 -5.34 6.12 -2.65
C LEU A 69 -6.13 4.81 -2.65
N GLY A 70 -7.08 4.67 -3.58
CA GLY A 70 -8.02 3.56 -3.64
C GLY A 70 -9.22 3.68 -2.70
N GLN A 71 -9.32 4.75 -1.90
CA GLN A 71 -10.45 4.96 -1.01
C GLN A 71 -11.72 5.22 -1.79
N ARG A 72 -12.79 4.48 -1.44
CA ARG A 72 -14.15 4.65 -1.96
C ARG A 72 -15.11 5.23 -0.92
N LYS A 73 -15.03 4.71 0.32
CA LYS A 73 -15.99 5.07 1.36
C LYS A 73 -15.67 6.44 1.96
N GLY A 74 -16.71 7.20 2.31
CA GLY A 74 -16.57 8.47 3.03
C GLY A 74 -16.12 9.65 2.19
N LEU A 75 -16.22 9.57 0.86
CA LEU A 75 -15.93 10.69 -0.06
C LEU A 75 -17.05 11.72 -0.06
N GLY A 76 -18.33 11.27 -0.05
CA GLY A 76 -19.49 12.15 0.01
C GLY A 76 -19.81 12.89 -1.30
N PHE A 77 -19.18 12.50 -2.42
CA PHE A 77 -19.41 13.13 -3.72
C PHE A 77 -20.63 12.49 -4.42
N GLY A 78 -21.48 13.31 -5.02
CA GLY A 78 -22.61 12.85 -5.81
C GLY A 78 -22.19 12.15 -7.09
N GLY A 79 -23.08 11.31 -7.68
CA GLY A 79 -22.87 10.66 -8.97
C GLY A 79 -21.85 9.50 -8.96
N GLY A 80 -21.44 8.98 -7.77
CA GLY A 80 -20.48 7.89 -7.66
C GLY A 80 -20.98 6.51 -8.08
N PRO A 81 -20.15 5.46 -7.96
CA PRO A 81 -19.04 5.36 -7.00
C PRO A 81 -17.74 6.01 -7.48
N TRP A 82 -17.15 6.83 -6.61
CA TRP A 82 -15.85 7.47 -6.83
C TRP A 82 -14.73 6.78 -6.06
N TYR A 83 -13.52 6.78 -6.62
CA TYR A 83 -12.30 6.26 -6.02
C TYR A 83 -11.19 7.29 -6.09
N VAL A 84 -10.46 7.48 -5.03
CA VAL A 84 -9.28 8.35 -5.02
C VAL A 84 -8.15 7.69 -5.80
N VAL A 85 -7.70 8.31 -6.87
CA VAL A 85 -6.68 7.75 -7.78
C VAL A 85 -5.35 8.50 -7.74
N LYS A 86 -5.37 9.80 -7.41
CA LYS A 86 -4.17 10.63 -7.31
C LYS A 86 -4.39 11.76 -6.32
N LYS A 87 -3.32 12.28 -5.75
CA LYS A 87 -3.34 13.46 -4.88
C LYS A 87 -2.35 14.49 -5.41
N ASP A 88 -2.78 15.72 -5.52
CA ASP A 88 -1.89 16.87 -5.69
C ASP A 88 -1.73 17.53 -4.32
N VAL A 89 -0.54 17.38 -3.76
CA VAL A 89 -0.23 17.86 -2.40
C VAL A 89 -0.09 19.38 -2.38
N GLU A 90 0.50 19.96 -3.43
CA GLU A 90 0.77 21.39 -3.53
C GLU A 90 -0.51 22.19 -3.71
N GLN A 91 -1.36 21.73 -4.62
CA GLN A 91 -2.62 22.39 -4.95
C GLN A 91 -3.78 21.96 -4.03
N ASN A 92 -3.58 20.95 -3.17
CA ASN A 92 -4.62 20.37 -2.33
C ASN A 92 -5.80 19.85 -3.15
N ILE A 93 -5.53 19.10 -4.23
CA ILE A 93 -6.54 18.50 -5.11
C ILE A 93 -6.55 16.99 -4.93
N LEU A 94 -7.75 16.41 -4.85
CA LEU A 94 -7.98 14.98 -4.98
C LEU A 94 -8.47 14.65 -6.38
N TYR A 95 -7.70 13.85 -7.10
CA TYR A 95 -8.21 13.27 -8.33
C TYR A 95 -8.96 11.98 -8.02
N VAL A 96 -10.16 11.90 -8.54
CA VAL A 96 -11.05 10.75 -8.36
C VAL A 96 -11.46 10.21 -9.72
N ALA A 97 -11.74 8.91 -9.78
CA ALA A 97 -12.24 8.26 -10.97
C ALA A 97 -13.59 7.59 -10.70
N HIS A 98 -14.43 7.52 -11.72
CA HIS A 98 -15.71 6.84 -11.65
C HIS A 98 -15.53 5.35 -11.92
N GLY A 99 -15.88 4.50 -10.97
CA GLY A 99 -15.65 3.05 -11.05
C GLY A 99 -14.31 2.61 -10.49
N TYR A 100 -14.15 1.30 -10.29
CA TYR A 100 -12.97 0.72 -9.62
C TYR A 100 -11.81 0.45 -10.60
N GLU A 101 -12.09 0.33 -11.89
CA GLU A 101 -11.13 -0.12 -12.89
C GLU A 101 -10.76 1.01 -13.86
N THR A 102 -9.98 1.97 -13.39
CA THR A 102 -9.35 2.90 -14.32
C THR A 102 -7.91 2.47 -14.58
N SER A 103 -7.50 2.48 -15.84
CA SER A 103 -6.12 2.17 -16.25
C SER A 103 -5.06 3.01 -15.49
N LEU A 104 -5.45 4.19 -15.02
CA LEU A 104 -4.62 5.11 -14.23
C LEU A 104 -4.31 4.62 -12.79
N GLN A 105 -5.00 3.59 -12.31
CA GLN A 105 -4.73 2.96 -11.01
C GLN A 105 -3.74 1.80 -11.11
N TYR A 106 -3.40 1.39 -12.33
CA TYR A 106 -2.53 0.26 -12.59
C TYR A 106 -1.14 0.72 -12.99
N GLY A 107 -0.16 0.09 -12.44
CA GLY A 107 1.24 0.21 -12.81
C GLY A 107 1.86 -1.17 -12.89
N GLN A 108 3.02 -1.29 -13.52
CA GLN A 108 3.77 -2.55 -13.57
C GLN A 108 5.17 -2.39 -13.00
N ARG A 109 5.59 -1.16 -12.75
CA ARG A 109 6.96 -0.87 -12.27
C ARG A 109 6.92 0.15 -11.14
N PHE A 110 7.80 -0.07 -10.15
CA PHE A 110 8.05 0.88 -9.06
C PHE A 110 9.50 0.72 -8.59
N LEU A 111 10.04 1.78 -7.99
CA LEU A 111 11.35 1.78 -7.37
C LEU A 111 11.25 1.34 -5.91
N LEU A 112 12.34 0.74 -5.39
CA LEU A 112 12.50 0.44 -3.98
C LEU A 112 13.64 1.31 -3.42
N GLU A 113 13.28 2.36 -2.71
CA GLU A 113 14.23 3.19 -1.97
C GLU A 113 14.61 2.50 -0.66
N ASP A 114 15.85 2.69 -0.23
CA ASP A 114 16.39 2.10 1.00
C ASP A 114 16.13 0.58 1.10
N PHE A 115 16.36 -0.14 0.01
CA PHE A 115 16.14 -1.58 -0.02
C PHE A 115 17.03 -2.30 0.99
N HIS A 116 16.43 -2.81 2.04
CA HIS A 116 17.08 -3.53 3.11
C HIS A 116 16.94 -5.04 2.95
N VAL A 117 18.06 -5.75 2.90
CA VAL A 117 18.12 -7.22 2.81
C VAL A 117 18.22 -7.82 4.21
N LEU A 118 17.35 -8.77 4.53
CA LEU A 118 17.23 -9.36 5.87
C LEU A 118 18.33 -10.38 6.19
N THR A 119 18.86 -11.03 5.15
CA THR A 119 19.84 -12.13 5.27
C THR A 119 20.97 -11.92 4.25
N ALA A 120 21.69 -12.99 3.87
CA ALA A 120 22.63 -12.90 2.77
C ALA A 120 21.90 -12.43 1.50
N ASN A 121 22.45 -11.39 0.86
CA ASN A 121 21.87 -10.83 -0.35
C ASN A 121 22.08 -11.79 -1.52
N PRO A 122 21.03 -12.39 -2.10
CA PRO A 122 21.17 -13.22 -3.29
C PRO A 122 21.25 -12.40 -4.60
N PHE A 123 21.19 -11.06 -4.51
CA PHE A 123 21.08 -10.13 -5.64
C PHE A 123 22.26 -9.15 -5.66
N ASP A 124 23.47 -9.62 -5.33
CA ASP A 124 24.66 -8.77 -5.18
C ASP A 124 25.14 -8.17 -6.50
N GLU A 125 24.91 -8.86 -7.61
CA GLU A 125 25.32 -8.38 -8.94
C GLU A 125 24.23 -7.51 -9.56
N LEU A 126 24.63 -6.62 -10.48
CA LEU A 126 23.68 -5.89 -11.32
C LEU A 126 22.98 -6.85 -12.28
N GLY A 127 21.68 -6.77 -12.38
CA GLY A 127 20.93 -7.67 -13.26
C GLY A 127 19.44 -7.76 -12.91
N GLU A 128 18.81 -8.77 -13.51
CA GLU A 128 17.42 -9.08 -13.35
C GLU A 128 17.26 -10.41 -12.61
N TYR A 129 16.40 -10.45 -11.62
CA TYR A 129 16.16 -11.62 -10.80
C TYR A 129 14.67 -11.93 -10.74
N ASP A 130 14.32 -13.19 -10.98
CA ASP A 130 12.94 -13.64 -10.79
C ASP A 130 12.62 -13.66 -9.30
N ILE A 131 11.52 -13.00 -8.95
CA ILE A 131 11.08 -12.84 -7.56
C ILE A 131 9.56 -13.01 -7.45
N ARG A 132 9.12 -13.11 -6.20
CA ARG A 132 7.76 -12.75 -5.82
C ARG A 132 7.79 -11.56 -4.88
N PHE A 133 6.72 -10.76 -4.90
CA PHE A 133 6.67 -9.55 -4.07
C PHE A 133 5.25 -9.23 -3.59
N LYS A 134 5.16 -8.39 -2.59
CA LYS A 134 3.91 -7.80 -2.08
C LYS A 134 4.07 -6.30 -1.92
N ILE A 135 3.04 -5.55 -2.31
CA ILE A 135 2.96 -4.08 -2.12
C ILE A 135 1.89 -3.68 -1.11
N ARG A 136 1.04 -4.64 -0.74
CA ARG A 136 -0.04 -4.49 0.23
C ARG A 136 -0.30 -5.82 0.92
N HIS A 137 -1.26 -5.83 1.82
CA HIS A 137 -1.75 -7.06 2.45
C HIS A 137 -2.58 -7.88 1.45
N THR A 138 -1.88 -8.57 0.55
CA THR A 138 -2.46 -9.53 -0.40
C THR A 138 -2.33 -10.95 0.15
N GLU A 139 -3.22 -11.85 -0.26
CA GLU A 139 -3.18 -13.25 0.20
C GLU A 139 -1.90 -13.95 -0.28
N LEU A 140 -1.59 -13.83 -1.55
CA LEU A 140 -0.41 -14.43 -2.18
C LEU A 140 0.58 -13.37 -2.70
N PRO A 141 1.89 -13.68 -2.72
CA PRO A 141 2.87 -12.85 -3.40
C PRO A 141 2.68 -12.90 -4.92
N ILE A 142 2.89 -11.77 -5.58
CA ILE A 142 2.78 -11.58 -7.02
C ILE A 142 4.12 -11.91 -7.68
N ALA A 143 4.12 -12.54 -8.85
CA ALA A 143 5.32 -12.80 -9.63
C ALA A 143 5.83 -11.53 -10.31
N GLY A 144 7.15 -11.41 -10.43
CA GLY A 144 7.78 -10.28 -11.09
C GLY A 144 9.30 -10.42 -11.13
N LYS A 145 9.95 -9.33 -11.52
CA LYS A 145 11.40 -9.23 -11.55
C LYS A 145 11.90 -8.13 -10.62
N LEU A 146 12.96 -8.39 -9.91
CA LEU A 146 13.75 -7.39 -9.21
C LEU A 146 14.90 -6.96 -10.13
N LEU A 147 14.98 -5.69 -10.40
CA LEU A 147 16.02 -5.08 -11.22
C LEU A 147 17.02 -4.40 -10.30
N HIS A 148 18.27 -4.87 -10.32
CA HIS A 148 19.40 -4.22 -9.63
C HIS A 148 20.22 -3.46 -10.66
N THR A 149 20.18 -2.15 -10.61
CA THR A 149 20.87 -1.25 -11.56
C THR A 149 21.78 -0.29 -10.82
N THR A 150 22.61 0.44 -11.57
CA THR A 150 23.45 1.53 -10.99
C THR A 150 22.63 2.63 -10.31
N ASP A 151 21.36 2.78 -10.70
CA ASP A 151 20.45 3.79 -10.14
C ASP A 151 19.65 3.26 -8.94
N GLY A 152 19.85 1.99 -8.57
CA GLY A 152 19.21 1.35 -7.44
C GLY A 152 18.30 0.18 -7.83
N TRP A 153 17.27 -0.02 -7.02
CA TRP A 153 16.39 -1.18 -7.08
C TRP A 153 15.02 -0.82 -7.67
N ALA A 154 14.53 -1.66 -8.59
CA ALA A 154 13.19 -1.54 -9.10
C ALA A 154 12.50 -2.91 -9.14
N VAL A 155 11.19 -2.92 -9.03
CA VAL A 155 10.37 -4.12 -9.25
C VAL A 155 9.52 -3.92 -10.50
N GLU A 156 9.52 -4.93 -11.35
CA GLU A 156 8.65 -5.03 -12.52
C GLU A 156 7.71 -6.22 -12.35
N SER A 157 6.42 -5.94 -12.37
CA SER A 157 5.38 -6.97 -12.18
C SER A 157 5.08 -7.70 -13.49
N SER A 158 4.81 -8.99 -13.41
CA SER A 158 4.29 -9.77 -14.54
C SER A 158 2.87 -9.40 -14.96
N GLU A 159 2.13 -8.71 -14.08
CA GLU A 159 0.74 -8.30 -14.30
C GLU A 159 0.50 -6.86 -13.83
N PRO A 160 -0.51 -6.16 -14.36
CA PRO A 160 -0.87 -4.83 -13.88
C PRO A 160 -1.25 -4.84 -12.41
N LEU A 161 -0.61 -3.98 -11.61
CA LEU A 161 -0.83 -3.84 -10.19
C LEU A 161 -1.73 -2.67 -9.88
N GLN A 162 -2.79 -2.92 -9.14
CA GLN A 162 -3.65 -1.85 -8.67
C GLN A 162 -3.13 -1.24 -7.38
N GLY A 163 -3.07 0.09 -7.36
CA GLY A 163 -2.83 0.85 -6.13
C GLY A 163 -1.41 0.78 -5.61
N ILE A 164 -0.42 0.78 -6.50
CA ILE A 164 0.96 1.08 -6.11
C ILE A 164 0.96 2.48 -5.48
N ALA A 165 1.44 2.59 -4.27
CA ALA A 165 1.40 3.86 -3.52
C ALA A 165 2.79 4.20 -2.97
N PRO A 166 3.34 5.39 -3.30
CA PRO A 166 4.56 5.90 -2.67
C PRO A 166 4.42 5.97 -1.16
N GLY A 167 5.52 5.70 -0.44
CA GLY A 167 5.56 5.68 1.02
C GLY A 167 5.08 4.37 1.65
N GLN A 168 4.60 3.41 0.85
CA GLN A 168 4.36 2.04 1.31
C GLN A 168 5.60 1.18 1.06
N PHE A 169 5.67 0.00 1.69
CA PHE A 169 6.78 -0.92 1.50
C PHE A 169 6.47 -1.99 0.46
N GLY A 170 7.41 -2.17 -0.47
CA GLY A 170 7.47 -3.36 -1.32
C GLY A 170 8.30 -4.43 -0.64
N VAL A 171 7.71 -5.60 -0.41
CA VAL A 171 8.37 -6.75 0.23
C VAL A 171 8.73 -7.78 -0.83
N VAL A 172 9.99 -8.16 -0.89
CA VAL A 172 10.56 -9.08 -1.88
C VAL A 172 10.79 -10.45 -1.26
N TYR A 173 10.36 -11.47 -1.99
CA TYR A 173 10.54 -12.89 -1.66
C TYR A 173 11.36 -13.57 -2.75
N ASP A 174 11.89 -14.76 -2.44
CA ASP A 174 12.47 -15.63 -3.45
C ASP A 174 11.49 -16.00 -4.58
N ALA A 175 11.95 -16.61 -5.65
CA ALA A 175 11.13 -16.97 -6.81
C ALA A 175 9.96 -17.90 -6.46
N GLU A 176 10.12 -18.72 -5.44
CA GLU A 176 9.10 -19.65 -4.91
C GLU A 176 8.10 -18.91 -3.99
N GLY A 177 8.42 -17.71 -3.51
CA GLY A 177 7.59 -16.94 -2.60
C GLY A 177 7.56 -17.46 -1.17
N GLN A 178 8.56 -18.23 -0.79
CA GLN A 178 8.62 -18.90 0.52
C GLN A 178 9.47 -18.13 1.53
N ARG A 179 10.57 -17.54 1.08
CA ARG A 179 11.50 -16.82 1.93
C ARG A 179 11.47 -15.32 1.65
N CYS A 180 11.20 -14.53 2.66
CA CYS A 180 11.33 -13.07 2.58
C CYS A 180 12.82 -12.70 2.49
N ILE A 181 13.19 -11.97 1.46
CA ILE A 181 14.56 -11.53 1.22
C ILE A 181 14.80 -10.14 1.79
N GLY A 182 13.87 -9.22 1.57
CA GLY A 182 14.03 -7.85 1.98
C GLY A 182 12.82 -6.98 1.67
N SER A 183 12.95 -5.69 1.93
CA SER A 183 11.92 -4.69 1.62
C SER A 183 12.53 -3.32 1.39
N GLY A 184 11.83 -2.46 0.66
CA GLY A 184 12.17 -1.06 0.46
C GLY A 184 10.92 -0.20 0.33
N GLU A 185 11.08 1.11 0.51
CA GLU A 185 9.99 2.07 0.34
C GLU A 185 9.66 2.23 -1.14
N ILE A 186 8.38 2.18 -1.48
CA ILE A 186 7.91 2.32 -2.86
C ILE A 186 8.00 3.78 -3.29
N ARG A 187 8.64 4.01 -4.46
CA ARG A 187 8.66 5.27 -5.22
C ARG A 187 8.14 5.02 -6.65
N LEU A 188 7.58 6.05 -7.27
CA LEU A 188 7.07 6.05 -8.65
C LEU A 188 7.94 6.92 -9.53
#